data_871ce40305a924b03f09123df5d70300
#
_entry.id   871ce40305a924b03f09123df5d70300
#
_cell.length_a   1.000
_cell.length_b   1.000
_cell.length_c   1.000
_cell.angle_alpha   90.00
_cell.angle_beta   90.00
_cell.angle_gamma   90.00
#
_symmetry.space_group_name_H-M   'P 1'
#
loop_
_entity.id
_entity.type
_entity.pdbx_description
1 polymer ?
#
loop_
_entity_poly.entity_id
_entity_poly.type
_entity_poly.pdbx_seq_one_letter_code
_entity_poly.pdbx_strand_id
1 'polypeptide(L)'
;MLDKSVFCKIVTKDQLDCLQINHPKFMAEICIQGAQLTQFTPTGEQAYLWLSPDAEYQKGQGLRGGIPICWPWFGGLSMNPDQVKTQTKPTELAHGFVRTMDWSIREYRESAHEINIVMGISHSEASLAIWPFEFDLSCHFKLSNTLNVELKTTNLSSSNMYFSQALHSYFPTSDIHNTKILGAEKQNYVDALDLWKTKQQVESIAINKEVDRIYFGKSDYRILTPEHATCVKSNSLSSVIWNPWINKSKRLSQFSDNAYQSMLCIESANALEDAVSLPSLKSHTLKLNISR
;
A
#
# COMPACT_ATOMS: atom_id res chain seq x y z
N MET A 1 16.10 -20.83 3.86
CA MET A 1 15.68 -19.94 4.96
C MET A 1 14.31 -20.36 5.50
N LEU A 2 13.32 -20.63 4.66
CA LEU A 2 11.97 -21.07 5.09
C LEU A 2 11.85 -22.58 5.36
N ASP A 3 12.81 -23.40 4.94
CA ASP A 3 12.76 -24.89 5.03
C ASP A 3 12.61 -25.42 6.47
N LYS A 4 12.90 -24.59 7.46
CA LYS A 4 12.75 -24.90 8.89
C LYS A 4 11.62 -24.13 9.57
N SER A 5 10.84 -23.37 8.80
CA SER A 5 9.71 -22.62 9.37
C SER A 5 8.60 -23.57 9.80
N VAL A 6 8.04 -23.31 10.98
CA VAL A 6 6.88 -24.05 11.51
C VAL A 6 5.58 -23.41 11.02
N PHE A 7 5.60 -22.08 10.74
CA PHE A 7 4.38 -21.32 10.48
C PHE A 7 4.25 -20.88 9.02
N CYS A 8 5.32 -20.92 8.23
CA CYS A 8 5.31 -20.38 6.87
C CYS A 8 5.60 -21.45 5.81
N LYS A 9 4.91 -21.33 4.68
CA LYS A 9 5.17 -22.14 3.48
C LYS A 9 4.93 -21.31 2.22
N ILE A 10 5.64 -21.62 1.15
CA ILE A 10 5.33 -21.10 -0.19
C ILE A 10 4.21 -21.92 -0.79
N VAL A 11 3.22 -21.26 -1.35
CA VAL A 11 2.09 -21.85 -2.07
C VAL A 11 1.93 -21.10 -3.38
N THR A 12 1.87 -21.82 -4.48
CA THR A 12 1.57 -21.22 -5.79
C THR A 12 0.06 -21.09 -5.95
N LYS A 13 -0.40 -19.88 -6.25
CA LYS A 13 -1.78 -19.55 -6.60
C LYS A 13 -1.79 -19.07 -8.05
N ASP A 14 -2.42 -19.84 -8.94
CA ASP A 14 -2.39 -19.63 -10.38
C ASP A 14 -0.94 -19.42 -10.87
N GLN A 15 -0.52 -18.20 -11.16
CA GLN A 15 0.82 -17.89 -11.68
C GLN A 15 1.77 -17.26 -10.65
N LEU A 16 1.32 -17.02 -9.41
CA LEU A 16 2.10 -16.31 -8.39
C LEU A 16 2.40 -17.19 -7.19
N ASP A 17 3.66 -17.14 -6.75
CA ASP A 17 4.05 -17.71 -5.47
C ASP A 17 3.70 -16.75 -4.33
N CYS A 18 3.09 -17.29 -3.29
CA CYS A 18 2.70 -16.55 -2.10
C CYS A 18 3.27 -17.24 -0.85
N LEU A 19 3.79 -16.44 0.07
CA LEU A 19 4.16 -16.88 1.40
C LEU A 19 2.89 -16.95 2.26
N GLN A 20 2.40 -18.14 2.52
CA GLN A 20 1.28 -18.38 3.41
C GLN A 20 1.79 -18.55 4.84
N ILE A 21 1.18 -17.84 5.77
CA ILE A 21 1.57 -17.76 7.19
C ILE A 21 0.38 -18.22 8.04
N ASN A 22 0.57 -19.31 8.79
CA ASN A 22 -0.41 -19.88 9.72
C ASN A 22 0.18 -19.87 11.14
N HIS A 23 0.20 -18.72 11.77
CA HIS A 23 0.66 -18.56 13.14
C HIS A 23 -0.50 -18.75 14.14
N PRO A 24 -0.28 -19.28 15.37
CA PRO A 24 -1.37 -19.45 16.35
C PRO A 24 -2.14 -18.18 16.69
N LYS A 25 -1.53 -17.00 16.53
CA LYS A 25 -2.14 -15.70 16.84
C LYS A 25 -2.71 -14.97 15.63
N PHE A 26 -2.39 -15.38 14.40
CA PHE A 26 -2.87 -14.73 13.17
C PHE A 26 -2.63 -15.61 11.95
N MET A 27 -3.37 -15.31 10.90
CA MET A 27 -3.09 -15.77 9.53
C MET A 27 -2.69 -14.58 8.67
N ALA A 28 -1.74 -14.80 7.74
CA ALA A 28 -1.35 -13.78 6.77
C ALA A 28 -0.90 -14.42 5.46
N GLU A 29 -0.88 -13.61 4.40
CA GLU A 29 -0.36 -14.02 3.10
C GLU A 29 0.37 -12.84 2.44
N ILE A 30 1.56 -13.12 1.90
CA ILE A 30 2.36 -12.14 1.15
C ILE A 30 2.69 -12.74 -0.21
N CYS A 31 2.24 -12.13 -1.31
CA CYS A 31 2.69 -12.49 -2.65
C CYS A 31 4.16 -12.10 -2.86
N ILE A 32 4.93 -13.00 -3.45
CA ILE A 32 6.34 -12.75 -3.80
C ILE A 32 6.43 -11.62 -4.82
N GLN A 33 5.57 -11.65 -5.84
CA GLN A 33 5.44 -10.53 -6.75
C GLN A 33 4.89 -9.30 -6.00
N GLY A 34 5.61 -8.20 -6.06
CA GLY A 34 5.24 -6.94 -5.43
C GLY A 34 5.44 -6.90 -3.91
N ALA A 35 5.91 -7.98 -3.28
CA ALA A 35 5.91 -8.13 -1.82
C ALA A 35 4.56 -7.71 -1.21
N GLN A 36 3.47 -8.04 -1.90
CA GLN A 36 2.14 -7.54 -1.56
C GLN A 36 1.52 -8.37 -0.45
N LEU A 37 1.31 -7.77 0.73
CA LEU A 37 0.52 -8.39 1.80
C LEU A 37 -0.94 -8.41 1.37
N THR A 38 -1.47 -9.60 1.09
CA THR A 38 -2.85 -9.80 0.58
C THR A 38 -3.84 -10.11 1.69
N GLN A 39 -3.38 -10.70 2.78
CA GLN A 39 -4.21 -11.07 3.92
C GLN A 39 -3.48 -10.84 5.24
N PHE A 40 -4.21 -10.34 6.23
CA PHE A 40 -3.82 -10.34 7.64
C PHE A 40 -5.06 -10.43 8.51
N THR A 41 -5.12 -11.47 9.37
CA THR A 41 -6.28 -11.77 10.21
C THR A 41 -5.81 -12.28 11.57
N PRO A 42 -5.84 -11.47 12.64
CA PRO A 42 -5.60 -11.95 14.00
C PRO A 42 -6.62 -13.01 14.42
N THR A 43 -6.21 -13.95 15.23
CA THR A 43 -7.06 -15.05 15.69
C THR A 43 -8.23 -14.51 16.52
N GLY A 44 -9.44 -14.88 16.13
CA GLY A 44 -10.68 -14.43 16.79
C GLY A 44 -11.18 -13.07 16.28
N GLU A 45 -10.51 -12.46 15.30
CA GLU A 45 -10.92 -11.20 14.68
C GLU A 45 -11.31 -11.39 13.20
N GLN A 46 -11.96 -10.38 12.63
CA GLN A 46 -12.17 -10.27 11.20
C GLN A 46 -10.88 -9.81 10.51
N ALA A 47 -10.78 -10.07 9.19
CA ALA A 47 -9.64 -9.62 8.40
C ALA A 47 -9.42 -8.11 8.52
N TYR A 48 -8.15 -7.70 8.63
CA TYR A 48 -7.78 -6.28 8.64
C TYR A 48 -7.71 -5.69 7.24
N LEU A 49 -7.46 -6.53 6.25
CA LEU A 49 -7.31 -6.13 4.86
C LEU A 49 -8.42 -6.71 4.00
N TRP A 50 -8.84 -5.93 3.02
CA TRP A 50 -9.75 -6.38 1.97
C TRP A 50 -8.95 -6.81 0.73
N LEU A 51 -9.26 -7.97 0.21
CA LEU A 51 -8.79 -8.45 -1.08
C LEU A 51 -10.01 -8.64 -1.98
N SER A 52 -9.92 -8.23 -3.23
CA SER A 52 -11.01 -8.46 -4.17
C SER A 52 -11.28 -9.96 -4.31
N PRO A 53 -12.55 -10.39 -4.24
CA PRO A 53 -12.90 -11.79 -4.56
C PRO A 53 -12.57 -12.15 -6.02
N ASP A 54 -12.46 -11.14 -6.89
CA ASP A 54 -12.09 -11.31 -8.31
C ASP A 54 -10.59 -11.07 -8.55
N ALA A 55 -9.75 -11.10 -7.50
CA ALA A 55 -8.30 -10.92 -7.65
C ALA A 55 -7.69 -12.08 -8.44
N GLU A 56 -6.98 -11.75 -9.51
CA GLU A 56 -6.32 -12.71 -10.41
C GLU A 56 -4.82 -12.76 -10.12
N TYR A 57 -4.32 -13.93 -9.73
CA TYR A 57 -2.90 -14.15 -9.41
C TYR A 57 -2.08 -14.35 -10.68
N GLN A 58 -2.02 -13.30 -11.54
CA GLN A 58 -1.35 -13.32 -12.83
C GLN A 58 -0.01 -12.60 -12.78
N LYS A 59 1.02 -13.21 -13.39
CA LYS A 59 2.36 -12.62 -13.49
C LYS A 59 2.34 -11.31 -14.30
N GLY A 60 3.03 -10.30 -13.78
CA GLY A 60 3.09 -8.99 -14.40
C GLY A 60 1.87 -8.08 -14.12
N GLN A 61 0.87 -8.56 -13.39
CA GLN A 61 -0.29 -7.77 -12.97
C GLN A 61 -0.30 -7.59 -11.44
N GLY A 62 -0.65 -6.39 -10.98
CA GLY A 62 -0.84 -6.14 -9.54
C GLY A 62 -2.19 -6.67 -9.06
N LEU A 63 -2.22 -7.32 -7.90
CA LEU A 63 -3.47 -7.78 -7.27
C LEU A 63 -4.29 -6.60 -6.75
N ARG A 64 -5.62 -6.70 -6.85
CA ARG A 64 -6.54 -5.69 -6.35
C ARG A 64 -6.91 -5.99 -4.90
N GLY A 65 -6.38 -5.21 -3.96
CA GLY A 65 -6.62 -5.38 -2.52
C GLY A 65 -5.34 -5.58 -1.71
N GLY A 66 -5.45 -5.87 -0.42
CA GLY A 66 -4.30 -5.97 0.48
C GLY A 66 -3.55 -4.65 0.63
N ILE A 67 -2.24 -4.70 0.54
CA ILE A 67 -1.34 -3.54 0.59
C ILE A 67 -0.37 -3.57 -0.59
N PRO A 68 -0.78 -3.16 -1.80
CA PRO A 68 0.13 -2.93 -2.92
C PRO A 68 1.19 -1.88 -2.58
N ILE A 69 2.43 -2.11 -3.00
CA ILE A 69 3.53 -1.14 -2.88
C ILE A 69 3.59 -0.30 -4.17
N CYS A 70 3.30 0.99 -4.06
CA CYS A 70 3.43 1.94 -5.15
C CYS A 70 4.78 2.65 -5.03
N TRP A 71 5.70 2.42 -5.99
CA TRP A 71 7.05 2.97 -5.98
C TRP A 71 7.71 2.82 -7.36
N PRO A 72 8.56 3.75 -7.90
CA PRO A 72 9.01 5.01 -7.32
C PRO A 72 8.13 6.22 -7.69
N TRP A 73 6.92 6.03 -8.20
CA TRP A 73 5.91 7.07 -8.32
C TRP A 73 4.54 6.54 -7.94
N PHE A 74 3.74 7.42 -7.34
CA PHE A 74 2.37 7.14 -6.97
C PHE A 74 1.40 7.66 -8.04
N GLY A 75 0.34 6.92 -8.35
CA GLY A 75 -0.61 7.29 -9.40
C GLY A 75 0.01 7.28 -10.80
N GLY A 76 -0.56 8.05 -11.72
CA GLY A 76 0.01 8.29 -13.04
C GLY A 76 1.25 9.18 -12.93
N LEU A 77 2.27 8.91 -13.75
CA LEU A 77 3.52 9.70 -13.70
C LEU A 77 3.25 11.20 -13.93
N SER A 78 2.36 11.55 -14.86
CA SER A 78 1.99 12.93 -15.17
C SER A 78 1.44 13.75 -14.01
N MET A 79 0.90 13.07 -12.97
CA MET A 79 0.31 13.69 -11.78
C MET A 79 1.33 13.98 -10.68
N ASN A 80 2.57 13.56 -10.87
CA ASN A 80 3.63 13.74 -9.89
C ASN A 80 4.30 15.13 -10.01
N PRO A 81 5.01 15.60 -8.96
CA PRO A 81 5.84 16.81 -9.03
C PRO A 81 6.88 16.73 -10.14
N ASP A 82 7.30 17.89 -10.65
CA ASP A 82 8.25 17.97 -11.76
C ASP A 82 9.56 17.22 -11.46
N GLN A 83 10.04 17.30 -10.22
CA GLN A 83 11.25 16.60 -9.79
C GLN A 83 11.16 15.07 -9.97
N VAL A 84 9.99 14.48 -9.74
CA VAL A 84 9.75 13.04 -9.96
C VAL A 84 9.61 12.74 -11.45
N LYS A 85 8.84 13.57 -12.17
CA LYS A 85 8.59 13.39 -13.61
C LYS A 85 9.86 13.46 -14.44
N THR A 86 10.71 14.47 -14.18
CA THR A 86 11.92 14.72 -14.97
C THR A 86 13.00 13.67 -14.78
N GLN A 87 12.96 12.92 -13.70
CA GLN A 87 13.88 11.81 -13.42
C GLN A 87 13.37 10.45 -13.93
N THR A 88 12.16 10.39 -14.46
CA THR A 88 11.55 9.15 -14.96
C THR A 88 11.34 9.25 -16.46
N LYS A 89 11.67 8.22 -17.22
CA LYS A 89 11.33 8.18 -18.66
C LYS A 89 9.82 8.12 -18.83
N PRO A 90 9.27 8.72 -19.91
CA PRO A 90 7.84 8.67 -20.18
C PRO A 90 7.30 7.24 -20.15
N THR A 91 6.22 7.02 -19.42
CA THR A 91 5.60 5.71 -19.27
C THR A 91 4.12 5.85 -18.92
N GLU A 92 3.31 4.90 -19.39
CA GLU A 92 1.90 4.77 -19.04
C GLU A 92 1.67 3.94 -17.76
N LEU A 93 2.74 3.42 -17.16
CA LEU A 93 2.63 2.65 -15.91
C LEU A 93 2.12 3.56 -14.79
N ALA A 94 1.05 3.15 -14.14
CA ALA A 94 0.57 3.80 -12.93
C ALA A 94 1.15 3.10 -11.68
N HIS A 95 1.43 3.88 -10.64
CA HIS A 95 1.94 3.39 -9.34
C HIS A 95 3.33 2.74 -9.40
N GLY A 96 4.20 3.20 -10.32
CA GLY A 96 5.55 2.65 -10.47
C GLY A 96 5.57 1.23 -11.03
N PHE A 97 6.67 0.54 -10.81
CA PHE A 97 6.93 -0.77 -11.42
C PHE A 97 7.12 -1.92 -10.42
N VAL A 98 7.44 -1.64 -9.15
CA VAL A 98 7.85 -2.70 -8.19
C VAL A 98 6.75 -3.67 -7.81
N ARG A 99 5.47 -3.26 -7.96
CA ARG A 99 4.32 -4.12 -7.63
C ARG A 99 4.11 -5.31 -8.57
N THR A 100 4.78 -5.29 -9.73
CA THR A 100 4.72 -6.36 -10.73
C THR A 100 6.03 -7.13 -10.86
N MET A 101 7.02 -6.82 -10.01
CA MET A 101 8.32 -7.49 -9.98
C MET A 101 8.37 -8.51 -8.85
N ASP A 102 9.13 -9.60 -9.06
CA ASP A 102 9.38 -10.59 -8.02
C ASP A 102 10.38 -10.03 -6.99
N TRP A 103 10.03 -10.12 -5.71
CA TRP A 103 10.88 -9.75 -4.59
C TRP A 103 11.50 -10.98 -3.95
N SER A 104 12.64 -10.83 -3.30
CA SER A 104 13.29 -11.90 -2.55
C SER A 104 13.04 -11.78 -1.06
N ILE A 105 12.86 -12.91 -0.37
CA ILE A 105 12.86 -12.96 1.10
C ILE A 105 14.31 -12.86 1.55
N ARG A 106 14.67 -11.75 2.20
CA ARG A 106 16.02 -11.46 2.68
C ARG A 106 16.25 -11.90 4.13
N GLU A 107 15.23 -11.71 4.97
CA GLU A 107 15.27 -12.12 6.36
C GLU A 107 13.93 -12.74 6.76
N TYR A 108 14.02 -13.73 7.63
CA TYR A 108 12.87 -14.38 8.24
C TYR A 108 13.19 -14.75 9.67
N ARG A 109 12.32 -14.35 10.59
CA ARG A 109 12.39 -14.74 12.01
C ARG A 109 10.98 -15.00 12.51
N GLU A 110 10.82 -16.11 13.24
CA GLU A 110 9.56 -16.48 13.88
C GLU A 110 9.75 -16.72 15.38
N SER A 111 8.71 -16.45 16.14
CA SER A 111 8.62 -16.72 17.57
C SER A 111 7.21 -17.13 17.93
N ALA A 112 6.91 -17.48 19.18
CA ALA A 112 5.55 -17.75 19.66
C ALA A 112 4.63 -16.50 19.66
N HIS A 113 5.16 -15.32 19.40
CA HIS A 113 4.42 -14.05 19.53
C HIS A 113 4.31 -13.26 18.22
N GLU A 114 5.27 -13.38 17.34
CA GLU A 114 5.37 -12.56 16.14
C GLU A 114 6.18 -13.26 15.05
N ILE A 115 5.98 -12.82 13.82
CA ILE A 115 6.80 -13.14 12.66
C ILE A 115 7.33 -11.85 12.07
N ASN A 116 8.63 -11.84 11.77
CA ASN A 116 9.33 -10.74 11.11
C ASN A 116 9.85 -11.23 9.76
N ILE A 117 9.50 -10.52 8.69
CA ILE A 117 9.91 -10.85 7.32
C ILE A 117 10.45 -9.59 6.68
N VAL A 118 11.63 -9.67 6.08
CA VAL A 118 12.15 -8.62 5.22
C VAL A 118 12.18 -9.16 3.80
N MET A 119 11.43 -8.52 2.93
CA MET A 119 11.48 -8.75 1.49
C MET A 119 12.21 -7.59 0.82
N GLY A 120 12.92 -7.86 -0.27
CA GLY A 120 13.68 -6.81 -0.93
C GLY A 120 13.86 -7.02 -2.42
N ILE A 121 14.09 -5.89 -3.09
CA ILE A 121 14.44 -5.81 -4.50
C ILE A 121 15.48 -4.71 -4.69
N SER A 122 16.41 -4.90 -5.60
CA SER A 122 17.41 -3.91 -5.98
C SER A 122 17.22 -3.51 -7.44
N HIS A 123 17.89 -2.44 -7.85
CA HIS A 123 17.90 -2.01 -9.24
C HIS A 123 18.38 -3.13 -10.18
N SER A 124 17.92 -3.06 -11.40
CA SER A 124 18.28 -3.96 -12.51
C SER A 124 18.41 -3.15 -13.80
N GLU A 125 18.95 -3.75 -14.86
CA GLU A 125 19.00 -3.10 -16.18
C GLU A 125 17.61 -2.64 -16.62
N ALA A 126 16.56 -3.46 -16.40
CA ALA A 126 15.19 -3.12 -16.75
C ALA A 126 14.66 -1.93 -15.95
N SER A 127 14.92 -1.85 -14.63
CA SER A 127 14.50 -0.71 -13.82
C SER A 127 15.27 0.56 -14.16
N LEU A 128 16.58 0.46 -14.40
CA LEU A 128 17.44 1.58 -14.82
C LEU A 128 17.03 2.15 -16.20
N ALA A 129 16.48 1.29 -17.06
CA ALA A 129 15.96 1.70 -18.36
C ALA A 129 14.75 2.64 -18.24
N ILE A 130 13.97 2.56 -17.16
CA ILE A 130 12.78 3.38 -16.90
C ILE A 130 13.12 4.54 -15.95
N TRP A 131 13.83 4.24 -14.88
CA TRP A 131 14.18 5.16 -13.80
C TRP A 131 15.68 4.99 -13.47
N PRO A 132 16.55 5.94 -13.89
CA PRO A 132 17.99 5.74 -13.95
C PRO A 132 18.68 5.94 -12.59
N PHE A 133 18.21 5.25 -11.57
CA PHE A 133 18.76 5.29 -10.22
C PHE A 133 19.09 3.90 -9.72
N GLU A 134 20.25 3.76 -9.12
CA GLU A 134 20.63 2.58 -8.35
C GLU A 134 19.98 2.66 -6.98
N PHE A 135 19.21 1.65 -6.61
CA PHE A 135 18.49 1.62 -5.35
C PHE A 135 18.53 0.24 -4.71
N ASP A 136 18.31 0.23 -3.41
CA ASP A 136 17.87 -0.93 -2.65
C ASP A 136 16.53 -0.59 -1.98
N LEU A 137 15.53 -1.41 -2.22
CA LEU A 137 14.20 -1.26 -1.66
C LEU A 137 13.88 -2.49 -0.83
N SER A 138 13.50 -2.30 0.44
CA SER A 138 13.10 -3.38 1.33
C SER A 138 11.77 -3.07 2.02
N CYS A 139 10.96 -4.09 2.20
CA CYS A 139 9.71 -4.03 2.95
C CYS A 139 9.82 -4.97 4.16
N HIS A 140 9.73 -4.43 5.36
CA HIS A 140 9.73 -5.18 6.59
C HIS A 140 8.30 -5.34 7.11
N PHE A 141 7.85 -6.57 7.23
CA PHE A 141 6.57 -6.96 7.82
C PHE A 141 6.83 -7.50 9.23
N LYS A 142 6.31 -6.81 10.23
CA LYS A 142 6.24 -7.30 11.60
C LYS A 142 4.79 -7.62 11.92
N LEU A 143 4.49 -8.91 11.99
CA LEU A 143 3.16 -9.48 12.14
C LEU A 143 3.00 -10.04 13.56
N SER A 144 2.00 -9.55 14.28
CA SER A 144 1.64 -9.98 15.63
C SER A 144 0.11 -9.86 15.81
N ASN A 145 -0.39 -9.39 16.96
CA ASN A 145 -1.78 -8.93 17.06
C ASN A 145 -2.02 -7.60 16.32
N THR A 146 -0.95 -6.94 15.93
CA THR A 146 -0.98 -5.73 15.11
C THR A 146 -0.14 -5.95 13.86
N LEU A 147 -0.43 -5.19 12.82
CA LEU A 147 0.29 -5.19 11.56
C LEU A 147 1.19 -3.96 11.48
N ASN A 148 2.49 -4.18 11.33
CA ASN A 148 3.45 -3.11 11.04
C ASN A 148 4.13 -3.41 9.70
N VAL A 149 4.19 -2.40 8.84
CA VAL A 149 4.85 -2.46 7.54
C VAL A 149 5.79 -1.26 7.43
N GLU A 150 7.06 -1.51 7.11
CA GLU A 150 8.05 -0.46 6.88
C GLU A 150 8.66 -0.65 5.48
N LEU A 151 8.44 0.34 4.60
CA LEU A 151 9.04 0.38 3.27
C LEU A 151 10.26 1.30 3.31
N LYS A 152 11.46 0.72 3.17
CA LYS A 152 12.73 1.45 3.22
C LYS A 152 13.34 1.53 1.82
N THR A 153 13.55 2.75 1.36
CA THR A 153 14.31 3.07 0.14
C THR A 153 15.71 3.53 0.53
N THR A 154 16.74 2.95 -0.08
CA THR A 154 18.13 3.42 0.01
C THR A 154 18.59 3.88 -1.37
N ASN A 155 19.05 5.11 -1.46
CA ASN A 155 19.66 5.66 -2.67
C ASN A 155 21.12 5.18 -2.76
N LEU A 156 21.42 4.37 -3.76
CA LEU A 156 22.78 3.89 -4.03
C LEU A 156 23.49 4.69 -5.13
N SER A 157 22.75 5.61 -5.80
CA SER A 157 23.29 6.49 -6.82
C SER A 157 24.12 7.63 -6.24
N SER A 158 24.94 8.24 -7.06
CA SER A 158 25.76 9.43 -6.69
C SER A 158 24.96 10.74 -6.69
N SER A 159 23.73 10.75 -7.19
CA SER A 159 22.86 11.93 -7.29
C SER A 159 21.64 11.84 -6.40
N ASN A 160 20.95 12.95 -6.15
CA ASN A 160 19.69 12.99 -5.43
C ASN A 160 18.59 12.27 -6.23
N MET A 161 17.84 11.45 -5.55
CA MET A 161 16.70 10.70 -6.04
C MET A 161 15.41 11.39 -5.58
N TYR A 162 14.47 11.62 -6.49
CA TYR A 162 13.14 12.12 -6.15
C TYR A 162 12.11 11.06 -6.51
N PHE A 163 11.25 10.74 -5.56
CA PHE A 163 10.20 9.74 -5.77
C PHE A 163 8.96 10.05 -4.93
N SER A 164 7.84 9.53 -5.36
CA SER A 164 6.63 9.42 -4.56
C SER A 164 6.30 7.95 -4.32
N GLN A 165 5.62 7.64 -3.24
CA GLN A 165 5.34 6.27 -2.87
C GLN A 165 4.05 6.15 -2.08
N ALA A 166 3.49 4.93 -2.02
CA ALA A 166 2.41 4.61 -1.11
C ALA A 166 2.39 3.13 -0.71
N LEU A 167 1.94 2.86 0.50
CA LEU A 167 1.39 1.60 0.95
C LEU A 167 -0.13 1.70 0.77
N HIS A 168 -0.62 1.17 -0.36
CA HIS A 168 -1.99 1.36 -0.86
C HIS A 168 -2.96 0.40 -0.17
N SER A 169 -3.28 0.66 1.11
CA SER A 169 -4.02 -0.27 1.96
C SER A 169 -5.52 -0.25 1.68
N TYR A 170 -6.08 -1.45 1.47
CA TYR A 170 -7.51 -1.69 1.33
C TYR A 170 -8.08 -2.25 2.64
N PHE A 171 -9.13 -1.63 3.14
CA PHE A 171 -9.80 -2.01 4.38
C PHE A 171 -11.21 -2.54 4.10
N PRO A 172 -11.64 -3.63 4.78
CA PRO A 172 -12.99 -4.14 4.66
C PRO A 172 -13.99 -3.30 5.42
N THR A 173 -15.21 -3.28 4.94
CA THR A 173 -16.41 -2.85 5.66
C THR A 173 -17.60 -3.70 5.23
N SER A 174 -18.56 -3.93 6.10
CA SER A 174 -19.83 -4.58 5.75
C SER A 174 -20.80 -3.60 5.09
N ASP A 175 -20.63 -2.30 5.35
CA ASP A 175 -21.50 -1.25 4.83
C ASP A 175 -20.75 0.09 4.72
N ILE A 176 -20.40 0.45 3.50
CA ILE A 176 -19.69 1.71 3.20
C ILE A 176 -20.52 2.95 3.57
N HIS A 177 -21.85 2.87 3.52
CA HIS A 177 -22.74 3.99 3.85
C HIS A 177 -22.76 4.31 5.34
N ASN A 178 -22.56 3.29 6.18
CA ASN A 178 -22.47 3.41 7.63
C ASN A 178 -21.02 3.42 8.15
N THR A 179 -20.04 3.56 7.25
CA THR A 179 -18.62 3.68 7.58
C THR A 179 -18.20 5.15 7.66
N LYS A 180 -17.41 5.49 8.68
CA LYS A 180 -16.84 6.83 8.87
C LYS A 180 -15.33 6.75 9.06
N ILE A 181 -14.62 7.77 8.58
CA ILE A 181 -13.18 7.92 8.81
C ILE A 181 -12.98 9.19 9.64
N LEU A 182 -12.36 9.03 10.80
CA LEU A 182 -11.96 10.10 11.70
C LEU A 182 -10.47 10.38 11.55
N GLY A 183 -10.01 11.59 11.94
CA GLY A 183 -8.61 11.99 11.97
C GLY A 183 -8.20 12.87 10.80
N ALA A 184 -9.11 13.14 9.86
CA ALA A 184 -8.87 14.06 8.75
C ALA A 184 -9.41 15.49 9.02
N GLU A 185 -10.12 15.69 10.10
CA GLU A 185 -10.78 16.97 10.40
C GLU A 185 -9.74 18.08 10.48
N LYS A 186 -10.04 19.22 9.84
CA LYS A 186 -9.18 20.41 9.69
C LYS A 186 -7.95 20.21 8.79
N GLN A 187 -7.71 19.02 8.26
CA GLN A 187 -6.65 18.81 7.27
C GLN A 187 -7.06 19.40 5.91
N ASN A 188 -6.09 19.94 5.21
CA ASN A 188 -6.25 20.29 3.80
C ASN A 188 -6.13 19.04 2.96
N TYR A 189 -6.85 18.99 1.85
CA TYR A 189 -6.74 17.93 0.86
C TYR A 189 -6.87 18.47 -0.56
N VAL A 190 -6.29 17.76 -1.49
CA VAL A 190 -6.51 17.95 -2.93
C VAL A 190 -7.55 16.93 -3.38
N ASP A 191 -8.59 17.41 -4.09
CA ASP A 191 -9.69 16.59 -4.62
C ASP A 191 -9.39 16.28 -6.09
N ALA A 192 -8.97 15.05 -6.39
CA ALA A 192 -8.66 14.63 -7.75
C ALA A 192 -9.89 14.62 -8.67
N LEU A 193 -11.10 14.58 -8.10
CA LEU A 193 -12.36 14.58 -8.83
C LEU A 193 -12.93 16.00 -9.06
N ASP A 194 -12.35 17.03 -8.45
CA ASP A 194 -12.73 18.43 -8.64
C ASP A 194 -11.52 19.26 -9.10
N LEU A 195 -11.00 18.92 -10.28
CA LEU A 195 -9.90 19.65 -10.94
C LEU A 195 -8.68 19.88 -10.06
N TRP A 196 -8.37 18.96 -9.16
CA TRP A 196 -7.23 19.03 -8.21
C TRP A 196 -7.27 20.27 -7.30
N LYS A 197 -8.47 20.76 -6.98
CA LYS A 197 -8.64 21.90 -6.07
C LYS A 197 -8.27 21.51 -4.64
N THR A 198 -7.60 22.43 -3.97
CA THR A 198 -7.36 22.33 -2.52
C THR A 198 -8.61 22.72 -1.76
N LYS A 199 -8.98 21.88 -0.80
CA LYS A 199 -10.12 22.05 0.10
C LYS A 199 -9.69 21.71 1.54
N GLN A 200 -10.54 22.04 2.51
CA GLN A 200 -10.35 21.64 3.90
C GLN A 200 -11.46 20.72 4.36
N GLN A 201 -11.10 19.65 5.06
CA GLN A 201 -12.04 18.72 5.66
C GLN A 201 -12.63 19.31 6.93
N VAL A 202 -13.95 19.39 7.03
CA VAL A 202 -14.63 19.99 8.20
C VAL A 202 -14.98 18.90 9.22
N GLU A 203 -15.70 17.88 8.79
CA GLU A 203 -16.20 16.79 9.64
C GLU A 203 -15.52 15.46 9.32
N SER A 204 -15.87 14.41 10.04
CA SER A 204 -15.48 13.04 9.70
C SER A 204 -15.88 12.71 8.25
N ILE A 205 -15.10 11.88 7.58
CA ILE A 205 -15.37 11.51 6.19
C ILE A 205 -16.42 10.40 6.18
N ALA A 206 -17.55 10.66 5.51
CA ALA A 206 -18.53 9.67 5.10
C ALA A 206 -18.42 9.45 3.59
N ILE A 207 -18.50 8.20 3.15
CA ILE A 207 -18.40 7.82 1.73
C ILE A 207 -19.80 7.63 1.17
N ASN A 208 -20.27 8.61 0.43
CA ASN A 208 -21.60 8.61 -0.22
C ASN A 208 -21.54 8.95 -1.73
N LYS A 209 -20.34 8.98 -2.28
CA LYS A 209 -19.99 9.19 -3.68
C LYS A 209 -18.58 8.72 -3.94
N GLU A 210 -18.10 8.77 -5.18
CA GLU A 210 -16.69 8.55 -5.50
C GLU A 210 -15.82 9.51 -4.69
N VAL A 211 -14.77 8.98 -4.05
CA VAL A 211 -13.79 9.73 -3.28
C VAL A 211 -12.41 9.39 -3.80
N ASP A 212 -11.63 10.41 -4.13
CA ASP A 212 -10.24 10.31 -4.53
C ASP A 212 -9.54 11.60 -4.05
N ARG A 213 -8.99 11.54 -2.82
CA ARG A 213 -8.51 12.73 -2.11
C ARG A 213 -7.16 12.48 -1.48
N ILE A 214 -6.24 13.40 -1.67
CA ILE A 214 -4.90 13.40 -1.05
C ILE A 214 -4.92 14.41 0.09
N TYR A 215 -4.86 13.91 1.32
CA TYR A 215 -4.85 14.71 2.55
C TYR A 215 -3.42 15.04 2.96
N PHE A 216 -3.20 16.26 3.49
CA PHE A 216 -1.91 16.72 4.02
C PHE A 216 -2.02 16.98 5.50
N GLY A 217 -1.14 16.33 6.27
CA GLY A 217 -1.09 16.42 7.71
C GLY A 217 -0.69 15.10 8.35
N LYS A 218 -1.00 14.95 9.62
CA LYS A 218 -0.69 13.73 10.37
C LYS A 218 -1.55 12.58 9.90
N SER A 219 -0.90 11.49 9.48
CA SER A 219 -1.56 10.25 9.07
C SER A 219 -1.92 9.39 10.30
N ASP A 220 -3.00 9.73 10.98
CA ASP A 220 -3.53 9.04 12.18
C ASP A 220 -5.05 8.97 12.05
N TYR A 221 -5.53 7.88 11.45
CA TYR A 221 -6.94 7.70 11.10
C TYR A 221 -7.58 6.61 11.93
N ARG A 222 -8.90 6.72 12.10
CA ARG A 222 -9.73 5.68 12.68
C ARG A 222 -10.92 5.39 11.76
N ILE A 223 -10.97 4.18 11.22
CA ILE A 223 -12.09 3.68 10.44
C ILE A 223 -13.11 3.13 11.41
N LEU A 224 -14.32 3.67 11.41
CA LEU A 224 -15.46 3.18 12.17
C LEU A 224 -16.40 2.47 11.21
N THR A 225 -16.47 1.15 11.31
CA THR A 225 -17.47 0.32 10.62
C THR A 225 -18.60 -0.05 11.59
N PRO A 226 -19.71 -0.64 11.13
CA PRO A 226 -20.73 -1.14 12.03
C PRO A 226 -20.22 -2.15 13.08
N GLU A 227 -19.19 -2.93 12.75
CA GLU A 227 -18.72 -4.04 13.59
C GLU A 227 -17.54 -3.67 14.49
N HIS A 228 -16.63 -2.80 14.00
CA HIS A 228 -15.38 -2.52 14.70
C HIS A 228 -14.78 -1.16 14.33
N ALA A 229 -13.72 -0.82 15.05
CA ALA A 229 -12.89 0.34 14.76
C ALA A 229 -11.46 -0.10 14.43
N THR A 230 -10.93 0.36 13.31
CA THR A 230 -9.55 0.09 12.89
C THR A 230 -8.74 1.37 12.93
N CYS A 231 -7.61 1.36 13.64
CA CYS A 231 -6.65 2.45 13.69
C CYS A 231 -5.59 2.27 12.61
N VAL A 232 -5.31 3.34 11.85
CA VAL A 232 -4.33 3.37 10.76
C VAL A 232 -3.39 4.55 11.01
N LYS A 233 -2.12 4.26 11.28
CA LYS A 233 -1.11 5.28 11.59
C LYS A 233 0.08 5.18 10.66
N SER A 234 0.60 6.33 10.24
CA SER A 234 1.80 6.41 9.42
C SER A 234 2.68 7.59 9.85
N ASN A 235 3.95 7.53 9.48
CA ASN A 235 4.89 8.64 9.62
C ASN A 235 4.89 9.59 8.42
N SER A 236 4.08 9.31 7.40
CA SER A 236 3.93 10.19 6.23
C SER A 236 3.14 11.45 6.56
N LEU A 237 3.38 12.51 5.79
CA LEU A 237 2.63 13.77 5.87
C LEU A 237 1.56 13.87 4.78
N SER A 238 1.40 12.85 3.95
CA SER A 238 0.26 12.72 3.04
C SER A 238 -0.40 11.36 3.15
N SER A 239 -1.70 11.33 2.87
CA SER A 239 -2.50 10.10 2.84
C SER A 239 -3.56 10.19 1.77
N VAL A 240 -3.91 9.06 1.15
CA VAL A 240 -4.99 9.03 0.17
C VAL A 240 -6.20 8.31 0.74
N ILE A 241 -7.36 8.93 0.62
CA ILE A 241 -8.63 8.29 0.93
C ILE A 241 -9.38 8.09 -0.37
N TRP A 242 -9.67 6.84 -0.68
CA TRP A 242 -10.23 6.44 -1.96
C TRP A 242 -11.37 5.42 -1.82
N ASN A 243 -12.40 5.62 -2.64
CA ASN A 243 -13.42 4.64 -2.94
C ASN A 243 -13.93 4.90 -4.37
N PRO A 244 -13.96 3.87 -5.25
CA PRO A 244 -14.30 4.04 -6.66
C PRO A 244 -15.77 4.35 -6.91
N TRP A 245 -16.65 4.09 -5.95
CA TRP A 245 -18.09 4.21 -6.10
C TRP A 245 -18.62 3.40 -7.30
N ILE A 246 -19.86 3.66 -7.72
CA ILE A 246 -20.61 2.85 -8.68
C ILE A 246 -19.97 2.82 -10.08
N ASN A 247 -19.68 4.01 -10.62
CA ASN A 247 -19.29 4.11 -12.04
C ASN A 247 -17.82 3.66 -12.30
N LYS A 248 -16.92 3.93 -11.37
CA LYS A 248 -15.52 3.53 -11.51
C LYS A 248 -15.33 2.04 -11.22
N SER A 249 -16.09 1.46 -10.26
CA SER A 249 -16.09 0.01 -9.99
C SER A 249 -16.32 -0.83 -11.23
N LYS A 250 -17.29 -0.47 -12.05
CA LYS A 250 -17.63 -1.18 -13.31
C LYS A 250 -16.53 -1.16 -14.37
N ARG A 251 -15.51 -0.32 -14.21
CA ARG A 251 -14.41 -0.15 -15.17
C ARG A 251 -13.09 -0.66 -14.67
N LEU A 252 -13.03 -1.03 -13.39
CA LEU A 252 -11.81 -1.56 -12.80
C LEU A 252 -11.68 -3.05 -13.10
N SER A 253 -10.49 -3.46 -13.54
CA SER A 253 -10.15 -4.88 -13.62
C SER A 253 -10.07 -5.51 -12.23
N GLN A 254 -10.35 -6.80 -12.14
CA GLN A 254 -10.30 -7.57 -10.90
C GLN A 254 -11.16 -6.94 -9.77
N PHE A 255 -12.34 -6.42 -10.13
CA PHE A 255 -13.17 -5.68 -9.18
C PHE A 255 -14.65 -5.81 -9.59
N SER A 256 -15.46 -6.47 -8.79
CA SER A 256 -16.90 -6.59 -9.09
C SER A 256 -17.61 -5.25 -8.99
N ASP A 257 -18.70 -5.12 -9.73
CA ASP A 257 -19.49 -3.89 -9.85
C ASP A 257 -19.90 -3.30 -8.49
N ASN A 258 -20.14 -4.17 -7.51
CA ASN A 258 -20.59 -3.81 -6.16
C ASN A 258 -19.50 -3.81 -5.11
N ALA A 259 -18.25 -4.12 -5.46
CA ALA A 259 -17.16 -4.24 -4.49
C ALA A 259 -16.88 -2.93 -3.73
N TYR A 260 -17.22 -1.77 -4.31
CA TYR A 260 -17.12 -0.47 -3.64
C TYR A 260 -17.89 -0.40 -2.32
N GLN A 261 -18.92 -1.23 -2.14
CA GLN A 261 -19.74 -1.25 -0.93
C GLN A 261 -19.03 -1.92 0.26
N SER A 262 -18.05 -2.78 -0.03
CA SER A 262 -17.38 -3.61 0.97
C SER A 262 -15.95 -3.21 1.28
N MET A 263 -15.47 -2.08 0.73
CA MET A 263 -14.09 -1.65 0.92
C MET A 263 -13.93 -0.13 0.92
N LEU A 264 -12.82 0.32 1.48
CA LEU A 264 -12.26 1.66 1.30
C LEU A 264 -10.73 1.58 1.34
N CYS A 265 -10.05 2.60 0.80
CA CYS A 265 -8.61 2.73 0.97
C CYS A 265 -8.26 3.90 1.90
N ILE A 266 -7.28 3.66 2.76
CA ILE A 266 -6.46 4.70 3.39
C ILE A 266 -5.02 4.34 3.07
N GLU A 267 -4.42 5.13 2.20
CA GLU A 267 -3.09 4.86 1.71
C GLU A 267 -2.09 5.74 2.45
N SER A 268 -1.13 5.14 3.12
CA SER A 268 0.01 5.86 3.67
C SER A 268 0.93 6.23 2.53
N ALA A 269 1.10 7.53 2.25
CA ALA A 269 1.77 7.99 1.05
C ALA A 269 2.79 9.09 1.32
N ASN A 270 3.79 9.22 0.43
CA ASN A 270 4.53 10.45 0.22
C ASN A 270 4.20 10.92 -1.21
N ALA A 271 3.13 11.68 -1.35
CA ALA A 271 2.56 12.11 -2.62
C ALA A 271 2.50 13.64 -2.73
N LEU A 272 2.55 14.16 -3.95
CA LEU A 272 2.53 15.59 -4.26
C LEU A 272 3.61 16.36 -3.46
N GLU A 273 3.21 17.28 -2.59
CA GLU A 273 4.13 18.12 -1.79
C GLU A 273 4.97 17.30 -0.79
N ASP A 274 4.50 16.10 -0.41
CA ASP A 274 5.21 15.18 0.48
C ASP A 274 6.14 14.20 -0.28
N ALA A 275 6.33 14.38 -1.60
CA ALA A 275 7.27 13.58 -2.37
C ALA A 275 8.69 13.66 -1.78
N VAL A 276 9.40 12.54 -1.80
CA VAL A 276 10.68 12.40 -1.10
C VAL A 276 11.83 12.88 -1.97
N SER A 277 12.67 13.73 -1.39
CA SER A 277 14.01 14.06 -1.90
C SER A 277 15.03 13.28 -1.08
N LEU A 278 15.72 12.31 -1.70
CA LEU A 278 16.63 11.42 -1.02
C LEU A 278 18.07 11.58 -1.53
N PRO A 279 18.95 12.19 -0.73
CA PRO A 279 20.35 12.36 -1.11
C PRO A 279 21.07 11.03 -1.32
N SER A 280 22.19 11.08 -2.06
CA SER A 280 23.09 9.94 -2.27
C SER A 280 23.43 9.25 -0.96
N LEU A 281 23.41 7.92 -0.95
CA LEU A 281 23.77 7.03 0.18
C LEU A 281 22.90 7.23 1.45
N LYS A 282 21.75 7.90 1.31
CA LYS A 282 20.76 8.04 2.39
C LYS A 282 19.62 7.05 2.21
N SER A 283 18.86 6.88 3.30
CA SER A 283 17.66 6.04 3.30
C SER A 283 16.47 6.83 3.80
N HIS A 284 15.29 6.52 3.27
CA HIS A 284 14.00 6.97 3.74
C HIS A 284 13.13 5.76 4.10
N THR A 285 12.28 5.87 5.12
CA THR A 285 11.39 4.79 5.54
C THR A 285 9.97 5.30 5.71
N LEU A 286 9.05 4.79 4.92
CA LEU A 286 7.61 4.94 5.10
C LEU A 286 7.13 3.83 6.04
N LYS A 287 6.42 4.21 7.12
CA LYS A 287 5.92 3.28 8.13
C LYS A 287 4.40 3.30 8.19
N LEU A 288 3.83 2.12 8.33
CA LEU A 288 2.40 1.90 8.51
C LEU A 288 2.17 0.99 9.71
N ASN A 289 1.27 1.37 10.61
CA ASN A 289 0.74 0.53 11.68
C ASN A 289 -0.77 0.42 11.55
N ILE A 290 -1.30 -0.80 11.65
CA ILE A 290 -2.73 -1.10 11.65
C ILE A 290 -3.04 -1.93 12.90
N SER A 291 -4.08 -1.52 13.65
CA SER A 291 -4.53 -2.18 14.88
C SER A 291 -6.03 -2.00 15.11
N ARG A 292 -6.59 -2.85 15.92
CA ARG A 292 -7.97 -2.74 16.46
C ARG A 292 -7.97 -2.69 17.96
#